data_da23b05e1297cc364f28b46b0d387c6b
#
_entry.id   da23b05e1297cc364f28b46b0d387c6b
#
_cell.length_a   1.000
_cell.length_b   1.000
_cell.length_c   1.000
_cell.angle_alpha   90.00
_cell.angle_beta   90.00
_cell.angle_gamma   90.00
#
_symmetry.space_group_name_H-M   'P 1'
#
loop_
_entity.id
_entity.type
_entity.pdbx_description
1 polymer ?
#
loop_
_entity_poly.entity_id
_entity_poly.type
_entity_poly.pdbx_seq_one_letter_code
_entity_poly.pdbx_strand_id
1 'polypeptide(L)'
;MSRRRVVITGLGPVTAHGNGIAPLWDALCEGRSALAPIRVFDARGFRAASGAQLPDSFDVKEFVPKSYRKATKVMARDIEIAVIGAHCAVKDAGLITRGTDPEHAATIAPDRFGCHIGAGLIAAELDELTAALATSRDENGKFDPARWGAQGMQELTPLWLLKYLPNMLACHVTIIHDCQGPSNTITCNEASAGLSLAESQRVIERGAADACLSGGADSKLNPMAYLRQELAGRLALCPIDVDATTIVRPFDISAAGTLVGEGGGLLVVEAEECAKARGARIHAVLSGTGASQSWCEDTVGLLPDCSGESLADAIQAALQDASISPSDIDAIIPYGSGVAALDSLEAKALAWVFGDALKDKWIITLAPSRSRSRPSA
;
A
#
# COMPACT_ATOMS: atom_id res chain seq x y z
N MET A 1 -9.06 3.69 -32.43
CA MET A 1 -8.14 4.68 -31.84
C MET A 1 -6.99 3.90 -31.20
N SER A 2 -5.73 4.31 -31.39
CA SER A 2 -4.62 3.70 -30.67
C SER A 2 -4.77 3.99 -29.18
N ARG A 3 -4.48 3.00 -28.33
CA ARG A 3 -4.48 3.11 -26.88
C ARG A 3 -3.48 4.19 -26.45
N ARG A 4 -3.87 5.12 -25.58
CA ARG A 4 -2.95 6.14 -25.04
C ARG A 4 -1.88 5.46 -24.20
N ARG A 5 -0.64 5.84 -24.37
CA ARG A 5 0.46 5.33 -23.57
C ARG A 5 0.48 6.01 -22.21
N VAL A 6 0.69 5.25 -21.15
CA VAL A 6 0.67 5.74 -19.77
C VAL A 6 2.08 5.73 -19.20
N VAL A 7 2.47 6.83 -18.56
CA VAL A 7 3.80 7.02 -17.98
C VAL A 7 3.72 7.42 -16.52
N ILE A 8 4.77 7.17 -15.76
CA ILE A 8 4.92 7.58 -14.37
C ILE A 8 5.80 8.83 -14.34
N THR A 9 5.26 9.92 -13.79
CA THR A 9 5.93 11.22 -13.74
C THR A 9 6.22 11.72 -12.33
N GLY A 10 5.63 11.09 -11.30
CA GLY A 10 5.87 11.45 -9.91
C GLY A 10 5.84 10.26 -8.98
N LEU A 11 6.73 10.27 -7.99
CA LEU A 11 6.92 9.23 -6.99
C LEU A 11 6.78 9.82 -5.59
N GLY A 12 5.88 9.25 -4.78
CA GLY A 12 5.61 9.70 -3.41
C GLY A 12 5.64 8.55 -2.40
N PRO A 13 6.80 7.93 -2.15
CA PRO A 13 6.92 6.93 -1.10
C PRO A 13 6.85 7.57 0.29
N VAL A 14 6.22 6.87 1.22
CA VAL A 14 6.16 7.18 2.65
C VAL A 14 6.54 5.91 3.38
N THR A 15 7.67 5.91 4.06
CA THR A 15 8.25 4.71 4.66
C THR A 15 8.81 5.00 6.04
N ALA A 16 9.17 3.96 6.77
CA ALA A 16 9.86 4.08 8.04
C ALA A 16 11.23 4.79 7.96
N HIS A 17 11.77 4.97 6.75
CA HIS A 17 12.98 5.78 6.53
C HIS A 17 12.69 7.27 6.30
N GLY A 18 11.43 7.64 6.06
CA GLY A 18 10.98 9.02 5.82
C GLY A 18 10.09 9.15 4.59
N ASN A 19 9.82 10.41 4.23
CA ASN A 19 8.90 10.77 3.15
C ASN A 19 9.68 11.18 1.90
N GLY A 20 9.22 10.74 0.72
CA GLY A 20 9.83 11.02 -0.56
C GLY A 20 10.94 10.04 -0.95
N ILE A 21 11.53 10.25 -2.13
CA ILE A 21 12.42 9.27 -2.79
C ILE A 21 13.74 9.12 -2.06
N ALA A 22 14.39 10.22 -1.69
CA ALA A 22 15.77 10.20 -1.20
C ALA A 22 15.95 9.33 0.06
N PRO A 23 15.15 9.47 1.14
CA PRO A 23 15.33 8.65 2.35
C PRO A 23 15.19 7.15 2.08
N LEU A 24 14.25 6.78 1.22
CA LEU A 24 14.05 5.37 0.82
C LEU A 24 15.22 4.87 -0.02
N TRP A 25 15.64 5.64 -1.02
CA TRP A 25 16.69 5.25 -1.93
C TRP A 25 18.04 5.09 -1.22
N ASP A 26 18.40 6.04 -0.36
CA ASP A 26 19.62 5.98 0.44
C ASP A 26 19.62 4.75 1.36
N ALA A 27 18.47 4.46 2.01
CA ALA A 27 18.32 3.28 2.85
C ALA A 27 18.50 1.96 2.07
N LEU A 28 17.91 1.88 0.86
CA LEU A 28 18.05 0.72 -0.01
C LEU A 28 19.50 0.52 -0.48
N CYS A 29 20.19 1.61 -0.88
CA CYS A 29 21.58 1.56 -1.31
C CYS A 29 22.53 1.13 -0.18
N GLU A 30 22.26 1.57 1.04
CA GLU A 30 23.04 1.24 2.22
C GLU A 30 22.65 -0.09 2.87
N GLY A 31 21.56 -0.72 2.43
CA GLY A 31 21.01 -1.93 3.04
C GLY A 31 20.52 -1.71 4.47
N ARG A 32 20.05 -0.49 4.80
CA ARG A 32 19.51 -0.17 6.13
C ARG A 32 18.11 -0.74 6.32
N SER A 33 17.89 -1.44 7.43
CA SER A 33 16.57 -1.87 7.88
C SER A 33 15.97 -0.84 8.81
N ALA A 34 14.63 -0.65 8.73
CA ALA A 34 13.86 0.17 9.66
C ALA A 34 13.13 -0.68 10.72
N LEU A 35 13.34 -1.98 10.75
CA LEU A 35 12.74 -2.86 11.76
C LEU A 35 13.32 -2.56 13.13
N ALA A 36 12.45 -2.22 14.09
CA ALA A 36 12.81 -1.87 15.46
C ALA A 36 11.69 -2.28 16.42
N PRO A 37 11.95 -2.33 17.74
CA PRO A 37 10.90 -2.53 18.73
C PRO A 37 9.72 -1.56 18.55
N ILE A 38 8.50 -2.07 18.60
CA ILE A 38 7.28 -1.27 18.48
C ILE A 38 7.14 -0.34 19.69
N ARG A 39 6.90 0.95 19.41
CA ARG A 39 6.75 2.00 20.44
C ARG A 39 5.34 2.59 20.50
N VAL A 40 4.57 2.44 19.41
CA VAL A 40 3.21 3.03 19.30
C VAL A 40 2.17 2.32 20.16
N PHE A 41 2.45 1.10 20.59
CA PHE A 41 1.67 0.35 21.58
C PHE A 41 2.55 -0.70 22.28
N ASP A 42 2.06 -1.28 23.38
CA ASP A 42 2.75 -2.38 24.08
C ASP A 42 2.57 -3.70 23.32
N ALA A 43 3.60 -4.11 22.59
CA ALA A 43 3.60 -5.32 21.79
C ALA A 43 4.13 -6.58 22.51
N ARG A 44 4.47 -6.50 23.82
CA ARG A 44 5.08 -7.63 24.58
C ARG A 44 4.18 -8.85 24.71
N GLY A 45 2.86 -8.68 24.53
CA GLY A 45 1.90 -9.78 24.56
C GLY A 45 1.72 -10.50 23.21
N PHE A 46 2.33 -9.99 22.14
CA PHE A 46 2.23 -10.54 20.78
C PHE A 46 3.43 -11.42 20.44
N ARG A 47 3.26 -12.24 19.42
CA ARG A 47 4.30 -13.11 18.87
C ARG A 47 5.54 -12.36 18.38
N ALA A 48 5.32 -11.15 17.86
CA ALA A 48 6.41 -10.26 17.47
C ALA A 48 6.27 -8.91 18.19
N ALA A 49 7.39 -8.40 18.69
CA ALA A 49 7.46 -7.12 19.40
C ALA A 49 8.17 -6.03 18.55
N SER A 50 8.49 -6.32 17.29
CA SER A 50 9.18 -5.42 16.38
C SER A 50 8.39 -5.21 15.10
N GLY A 51 8.56 -4.02 14.49
CA GLY A 51 7.91 -3.63 13.24
C GLY A 51 8.59 -2.41 12.64
N ALA A 52 8.15 -2.00 11.44
CA ALA A 52 8.68 -0.81 10.77
C ALA A 52 7.73 0.38 10.97
N GLN A 53 8.09 1.29 11.86
CA GLN A 53 7.31 2.48 12.24
C GLN A 53 7.77 3.70 11.46
N LEU A 54 6.83 4.57 11.09
CA LEU A 54 7.16 5.89 10.57
C LEU A 54 7.94 6.72 11.60
N PRO A 55 8.79 7.65 11.16
CA PRO A 55 9.57 8.51 12.06
C PRO A 55 8.67 9.31 13.02
N ASP A 56 9.16 9.62 14.21
CA ASP A 56 8.44 10.44 15.20
C ASP A 56 8.17 11.88 14.69
N SER A 57 8.92 12.33 13.69
CA SER A 57 8.71 13.61 12.98
C SER A 57 7.58 13.59 11.95
N PHE A 58 6.87 12.47 11.81
CA PHE A 58 5.75 12.35 10.88
C PHE A 58 4.56 13.20 11.34
N ASP A 59 4.28 14.30 10.63
CA ASP A 59 3.12 15.18 10.88
C ASP A 59 2.44 15.56 9.56
N VAL A 60 1.25 15.04 9.33
CA VAL A 60 0.44 15.33 8.13
C VAL A 60 0.11 16.81 7.96
N LYS A 61 0.10 17.59 9.04
CA LYS A 61 -0.22 19.03 8.99
C LYS A 61 0.80 19.86 8.21
N GLU A 62 2.01 19.34 8.02
CA GLU A 62 3.04 19.98 7.20
C GLU A 62 2.76 19.83 5.69
N PHE A 63 1.96 18.84 5.31
CA PHE A 63 1.68 18.44 3.93
C PHE A 63 0.30 18.85 3.44
N VAL A 64 -0.48 19.53 4.26
CA VAL A 64 -1.82 20.00 3.89
C VAL A 64 -1.91 21.53 3.95
N PRO A 65 -2.77 22.16 3.11
CA PRO A 65 -3.04 23.60 3.19
C PRO A 65 -3.50 24.01 4.59
N LYS A 66 -3.14 25.23 5.04
CA LYS A 66 -3.53 25.73 6.37
C LYS A 66 -5.04 25.64 6.62
N SER A 67 -5.84 25.91 5.60
CA SER A 67 -7.31 25.81 5.65
C SER A 67 -7.81 24.39 5.92
N TYR A 68 -7.03 23.37 5.55
CA TYR A 68 -7.40 21.95 5.69
C TYR A 68 -6.91 21.29 6.98
N ARG A 69 -6.06 21.95 7.76
CA ARG A 69 -5.45 21.39 8.98
C ARG A 69 -6.46 20.90 10.03
N LYS A 70 -7.67 21.49 10.08
CA LYS A 70 -8.72 21.01 10.99
C LYS A 70 -9.23 19.62 10.63
N ALA A 71 -9.24 19.29 9.34
CA ALA A 71 -9.70 17.99 8.85
C ALA A 71 -8.75 16.84 9.19
N THR A 72 -7.48 17.12 9.53
CA THR A 72 -6.54 16.06 9.94
C THR A 72 -6.96 15.35 11.24
N LYS A 73 -7.82 15.97 12.05
CA LYS A 73 -8.38 15.34 13.26
C LYS A 73 -9.27 14.11 12.99
N VAL A 74 -9.78 14.00 11.78
CA VAL A 74 -10.61 12.87 11.33
C VAL A 74 -9.86 11.98 10.32
N MET A 75 -8.53 12.00 10.33
CA MET A 75 -7.69 11.09 9.58
C MET A 75 -7.18 9.97 10.48
N ALA A 76 -7.34 8.73 10.06
CA ALA A 76 -6.57 7.62 10.60
C ALA A 76 -5.17 7.61 9.97
N ARG A 77 -4.26 6.83 10.52
CA ARG A 77 -2.88 6.72 10.08
C ARG A 77 -2.74 6.42 8.59
N ASP A 78 -3.55 5.52 8.08
CA ASP A 78 -3.61 5.15 6.65
C ASP A 78 -3.92 6.38 5.75
N ILE A 79 -4.85 7.23 6.20
CA ILE A 79 -5.23 8.46 5.50
C ILE A 79 -4.07 9.46 5.51
N GLU A 80 -3.42 9.64 6.66
CA GLU A 80 -2.26 10.52 6.78
C GLU A 80 -1.13 10.11 5.82
N ILE A 81 -0.83 8.80 5.75
CA ILE A 81 0.18 8.23 4.85
C ILE A 81 -0.19 8.52 3.38
N ALA A 82 -1.46 8.29 3.00
CA ALA A 82 -1.92 8.55 1.64
C ALA A 82 -1.81 10.04 1.26
N VAL A 83 -2.19 10.94 2.16
CA VAL A 83 -2.11 12.40 1.95
C VAL A 83 -0.66 12.87 1.77
N ILE A 84 0.26 12.38 2.60
CA ILE A 84 1.69 12.71 2.46
C ILE A 84 2.26 12.14 1.17
N GLY A 85 1.94 10.88 0.86
CA GLY A 85 2.36 10.23 -0.38
C GLY A 85 1.87 10.98 -1.62
N ALA A 86 0.61 11.43 -1.63
CA ALA A 86 0.06 12.24 -2.72
C ALA A 86 0.80 13.58 -2.86
N HIS A 87 1.04 14.28 -1.75
CA HIS A 87 1.79 15.53 -1.76
C HIS A 87 3.21 15.33 -2.34
N CYS A 88 3.93 14.30 -1.90
CA CYS A 88 5.26 13.98 -2.40
C CYS A 88 5.24 13.65 -3.90
N ALA A 89 4.29 12.83 -4.37
CA ALA A 89 4.16 12.45 -5.77
C ALA A 89 3.86 13.66 -6.67
N VAL A 90 2.93 14.53 -6.24
CA VAL A 90 2.58 15.75 -6.95
C VAL A 90 3.77 16.72 -7.08
N LYS A 91 4.55 16.85 -5.98
CA LYS A 91 5.77 17.67 -5.98
C LYS A 91 6.87 17.10 -6.89
N ASP A 92 7.11 15.80 -6.83
CA ASP A 92 8.10 15.13 -7.67
C ASP A 92 7.72 15.23 -9.17
N ALA A 93 6.42 15.13 -9.48
CA ALA A 93 5.91 15.36 -10.84
C ALA A 93 6.01 16.81 -11.32
N GLY A 94 6.30 17.76 -10.45
CA GLY A 94 6.28 19.19 -10.76
C GLY A 94 4.87 19.72 -11.10
N LEU A 95 3.82 19.09 -10.54
CA LEU A 95 2.44 19.52 -10.76
C LEU A 95 2.04 20.63 -9.78
N ILE A 96 1.35 21.63 -10.29
CA ILE A 96 0.62 22.62 -9.50
C ILE A 96 -0.79 22.10 -9.30
N THR A 97 -1.22 22.04 -8.05
CA THR A 97 -2.58 21.67 -7.64
C THR A 97 -3.03 22.61 -6.53
N ARG A 98 -4.33 22.63 -6.22
CA ARG A 98 -4.84 23.39 -5.07
C ARG A 98 -4.15 23.06 -3.75
N GLY A 99 -3.66 21.82 -3.59
CA GLY A 99 -2.96 21.36 -2.40
C GLY A 99 -1.52 21.83 -2.28
N THR A 100 -0.85 22.12 -3.39
CA THR A 100 0.56 22.56 -3.41
C THR A 100 0.72 24.04 -3.63
N ASP A 101 -0.10 24.65 -4.48
CA ASP A 101 -0.05 26.07 -4.78
C ASP A 101 -1.44 26.56 -5.24
N PRO A 102 -2.29 27.03 -4.30
CA PRO A 102 -3.66 27.42 -4.61
C PRO A 102 -3.78 28.77 -5.36
N GLU A 103 -2.69 29.53 -5.46
CA GLU A 103 -2.70 30.86 -6.11
C GLU A 103 -2.42 30.77 -7.62
N HIS A 104 -1.90 29.65 -8.08
CA HIS A 104 -1.61 29.42 -9.49
C HIS A 104 -2.59 28.42 -10.12
N ALA A 105 -2.76 28.53 -11.43
CA ALA A 105 -3.60 27.60 -12.19
C ALA A 105 -3.07 26.16 -12.09
N ALA A 106 -3.97 25.21 -11.91
CA ALA A 106 -3.61 23.80 -11.87
C ALA A 106 -2.97 23.34 -13.18
N THR A 107 -1.90 22.54 -13.10
CA THR A 107 -1.21 22.01 -14.28
C THR A 107 -2.11 21.09 -15.10
N ILE A 108 -2.93 20.27 -14.41
CA ILE A 108 -3.94 19.40 -15.02
C ILE A 108 -5.31 19.95 -14.66
N ALA A 109 -6.21 20.05 -15.62
CA ALA A 109 -7.59 20.49 -15.35
C ALA A 109 -8.24 19.55 -14.32
N PRO A 110 -8.94 20.07 -13.29
CA PRO A 110 -9.45 19.25 -12.18
C PRO A 110 -10.33 18.07 -12.64
N ASP A 111 -11.18 18.26 -13.62
CA ASP A 111 -12.05 17.24 -14.22
C ASP A 111 -11.29 16.18 -15.04
N ARG A 112 -10.02 16.46 -15.37
CA ARG A 112 -9.09 15.56 -16.07
C ARG A 112 -8.07 14.89 -15.14
N PHE A 113 -8.10 15.21 -13.83
CA PHE A 113 -7.22 14.65 -12.83
C PHE A 113 -7.97 13.65 -11.94
N GLY A 114 -7.70 12.37 -12.12
CA GLY A 114 -8.32 11.27 -11.39
C GLY A 114 -7.56 10.88 -10.12
N CYS A 115 -8.16 9.99 -9.31
CA CYS A 115 -7.54 9.49 -8.09
C CYS A 115 -8.01 8.05 -7.78
N HIS A 116 -7.10 7.08 -7.82
CA HIS A 116 -7.40 5.69 -7.50
C HIS A 116 -6.44 5.21 -6.42
N ILE A 117 -6.94 4.92 -5.22
CA ILE A 117 -6.10 4.54 -4.08
C ILE A 117 -6.51 3.17 -3.55
N GLY A 118 -5.52 2.29 -3.43
CA GLY A 118 -5.64 1.03 -2.73
C GLY A 118 -5.65 1.24 -1.23
N ALA A 119 -6.65 0.67 -0.56
CA ALA A 119 -6.80 0.75 0.88
C ALA A 119 -7.10 -0.63 1.46
N GLY A 120 -6.81 -0.79 2.75
CA GLY A 120 -7.17 -1.97 3.53
C GLY A 120 -8.31 -1.70 4.49
N LEU A 121 -8.52 -2.63 5.41
CA LEU A 121 -9.38 -2.43 6.56
C LEU A 121 -8.63 -1.60 7.59
N ILE A 122 -9.04 -0.35 7.78
CA ILE A 122 -8.48 0.55 8.78
C ILE A 122 -8.94 0.09 10.16
N ALA A 123 -7.99 -0.19 11.04
CA ALA A 123 -8.29 -0.61 12.40
C ALA A 123 -8.59 0.61 13.29
N ALA A 124 -9.68 0.52 14.06
CA ALA A 124 -10.04 1.56 15.01
C ALA A 124 -9.05 1.62 16.19
N GLU A 125 -8.77 2.82 16.68
CA GLU A 125 -7.99 3.01 17.89
C GLU A 125 -8.77 2.48 19.11
N LEU A 126 -8.09 1.73 19.97
CA LEU A 126 -8.72 1.13 21.16
C LEU A 126 -9.29 2.17 22.10
N ASP A 127 -8.59 3.28 22.30
CA ASP A 127 -9.02 4.36 23.20
C ASP A 127 -10.34 5.00 22.76
N GLU A 128 -10.57 5.07 21.45
CA GLU A 128 -11.81 5.62 20.90
C GLU A 128 -12.99 4.62 20.97
N LEU A 129 -12.70 3.32 20.97
CA LEU A 129 -13.72 2.28 20.87
C LEU A 129 -14.06 1.63 22.22
N THR A 130 -13.16 1.68 23.20
CA THR A 130 -13.27 0.95 24.47
C THR A 130 -14.53 1.33 25.26
N ALA A 131 -14.82 2.62 25.40
CA ALA A 131 -16.01 3.09 26.15
C ALA A 131 -17.29 2.57 25.50
N ALA A 132 -17.42 2.69 24.18
CA ALA A 132 -18.56 2.21 23.41
C ALA A 132 -18.76 0.68 23.54
N LEU A 133 -17.68 -0.09 23.49
CA LEU A 133 -17.74 -1.54 23.68
C LEU A 133 -18.06 -1.95 25.11
N ALA A 134 -17.53 -1.23 26.11
CA ALA A 134 -17.79 -1.52 27.52
C ALA A 134 -19.26 -1.31 27.89
N THR A 135 -19.86 -0.21 27.43
CA THR A 135 -21.27 0.11 27.67
C THR A 135 -22.23 -0.80 26.89
N SER A 136 -21.74 -1.50 25.88
CA SER A 136 -22.52 -2.40 25.03
C SER A 136 -22.50 -3.86 25.48
N ARG A 137 -22.04 -4.18 26.70
CA ARG A 137 -22.05 -5.53 27.24
C ARG A 137 -23.35 -5.84 27.98
N ASP A 138 -23.84 -7.08 27.80
CA ASP A 138 -24.91 -7.64 28.60
C ASP A 138 -24.45 -8.05 30.01
N GLU A 139 -25.35 -8.60 30.82
CA GLU A 139 -25.08 -9.07 32.18
C GLU A 139 -24.05 -10.21 32.25
N ASN A 140 -23.84 -10.92 31.13
CA ASN A 140 -22.88 -11.99 30.99
C ASN A 140 -21.53 -11.50 30.39
N GLY A 141 -21.40 -10.20 30.19
CA GLY A 141 -20.21 -9.59 29.58
C GLY A 141 -20.09 -9.75 28.07
N LYS A 142 -21.14 -10.26 27.40
CA LYS A 142 -21.18 -10.41 25.92
C LYS A 142 -21.64 -9.14 25.25
N PHE A 143 -21.15 -8.89 24.05
CA PHE A 143 -21.58 -7.77 23.23
C PHE A 143 -23.07 -7.90 22.87
N ASP A 144 -23.83 -6.83 23.13
CA ASP A 144 -25.26 -6.69 22.84
C ASP A 144 -25.49 -5.58 21.80
N PRO A 145 -25.91 -5.92 20.56
CA PRO A 145 -26.17 -4.93 19.52
C PRO A 145 -27.26 -3.91 19.89
N ALA A 146 -28.27 -4.28 20.72
CA ALA A 146 -29.30 -3.35 21.16
C ALA A 146 -28.75 -2.29 22.12
N ARG A 147 -27.89 -2.69 23.05
CA ARG A 147 -27.16 -1.76 23.94
C ARG A 147 -26.19 -0.89 23.16
N TRP A 148 -25.51 -1.45 22.16
CA TRP A 148 -24.67 -0.67 21.26
C TRP A 148 -25.45 0.47 20.60
N GLY A 149 -26.60 0.18 19.98
CA GLY A 149 -27.44 1.19 19.35
C GLY A 149 -28.02 2.23 20.32
N ALA A 150 -28.39 1.79 21.54
CA ALA A 150 -29.02 2.65 22.53
C ALA A 150 -28.03 3.52 23.32
N GLN A 151 -26.83 3.02 23.59
CA GLN A 151 -25.86 3.65 24.51
C GLN A 151 -24.45 3.71 23.93
N GLY A 152 -23.90 2.59 23.42
CA GLY A 152 -22.53 2.49 22.99
C GLY A 152 -22.14 3.52 21.93
N MET A 153 -22.99 3.72 20.93
CA MET A 153 -22.73 4.69 19.86
C MET A 153 -22.64 6.15 20.37
N GLN A 154 -23.20 6.46 21.50
CA GLN A 154 -23.15 7.81 22.09
C GLN A 154 -21.78 8.12 22.71
N GLU A 155 -20.99 7.09 23.01
CA GLU A 155 -19.62 7.21 23.51
C GLU A 155 -18.61 7.50 22.38
N LEU A 156 -19.02 7.33 21.12
CA LEU A 156 -18.15 7.62 19.96
C LEU A 156 -18.11 9.12 19.66
N THR A 157 -16.94 9.62 19.32
CA THR A 157 -16.81 11.02 18.88
C THR A 157 -17.61 11.30 17.63
N PRO A 158 -18.18 12.50 17.44
CA PRO A 158 -18.84 12.86 16.19
C PRO A 158 -17.91 12.62 14.99
N LEU A 159 -18.46 12.07 13.90
CA LEU A 159 -17.72 11.74 12.68
C LEU A 159 -16.65 10.62 12.86
N TRP A 160 -16.64 9.90 13.99
CA TRP A 160 -15.71 8.80 14.25
C TRP A 160 -15.59 7.82 13.09
N LEU A 161 -16.71 7.45 12.46
CA LEU A 161 -16.73 6.50 11.34
C LEU A 161 -15.91 6.98 10.15
N LEU A 162 -15.82 8.29 9.90
CA LEU A 162 -15.05 8.84 8.78
C LEU A 162 -13.55 8.54 8.87
N LYS A 163 -13.01 8.34 10.10
CA LYS A 163 -11.61 7.95 10.26
C LYS A 163 -11.32 6.55 9.72
N TYR A 164 -12.31 5.66 9.71
CA TYR A 164 -12.10 4.22 9.51
C TYR A 164 -12.75 3.68 8.23
N LEU A 165 -13.28 4.55 7.39
CA LEU A 165 -13.78 4.17 6.06
C LEU A 165 -12.64 4.15 5.04
N PRO A 166 -12.40 3.03 4.34
CA PRO A 166 -11.30 2.91 3.38
C PRO A 166 -11.30 3.97 2.27
N ASN A 167 -12.49 4.40 1.82
CA ASN A 167 -12.64 5.42 0.79
C ASN A 167 -12.15 6.81 1.22
N MET A 168 -11.95 7.04 2.51
CA MET A 168 -11.48 8.34 3.01
C MET A 168 -10.05 8.66 2.59
N LEU A 169 -9.22 7.66 2.25
CA LEU A 169 -7.90 7.92 1.66
C LEU A 169 -8.04 8.74 0.37
N ALA A 170 -8.85 8.24 -0.58
CA ALA A 170 -9.10 8.94 -1.83
C ALA A 170 -9.87 10.25 -1.60
N CYS A 171 -10.86 10.27 -0.69
CA CYS A 171 -11.63 11.49 -0.41
C CYS A 171 -10.75 12.66 0.07
N HIS A 172 -9.86 12.43 1.05
CA HIS A 172 -8.97 13.49 1.52
C HIS A 172 -8.00 13.95 0.44
N VAL A 173 -7.42 13.03 -0.32
CA VAL A 173 -6.49 13.34 -1.41
C VAL A 173 -7.19 14.16 -2.50
N THR A 174 -8.39 13.74 -2.95
CA THR A 174 -9.14 14.46 -4.00
C THR A 174 -9.56 15.86 -3.55
N ILE A 175 -9.99 16.03 -2.30
CA ILE A 175 -10.35 17.33 -1.75
C ILE A 175 -9.11 18.25 -1.68
N ILE A 176 -7.97 17.76 -1.25
CA ILE A 176 -6.74 18.55 -1.11
C ILE A 176 -6.22 18.99 -2.48
N HIS A 177 -6.12 18.07 -3.45
CA HIS A 177 -5.51 18.33 -4.75
C HIS A 177 -6.51 18.77 -5.83
N ASP A 178 -7.81 18.83 -5.49
CA ASP A 178 -8.90 19.18 -6.41
C ASP A 178 -9.02 18.20 -7.59
N CYS A 179 -8.90 16.92 -7.31
CA CYS A 179 -9.10 15.88 -8.32
C CYS A 179 -10.61 15.65 -8.52
N GLN A 180 -11.17 16.08 -9.64
CA GLN A 180 -12.57 15.95 -9.99
C GLN A 180 -12.82 14.94 -11.12
N GLY A 181 -11.76 14.34 -11.66
CA GLY A 181 -11.83 13.26 -12.63
C GLY A 181 -12.27 11.93 -12.00
N PRO A 182 -12.26 10.83 -12.77
CA PRO A 182 -12.63 9.51 -12.27
C PRO A 182 -11.83 9.13 -11.03
N SER A 183 -12.55 8.71 -9.98
CA SER A 183 -11.94 8.43 -8.67
C SER A 183 -12.57 7.19 -8.05
N ASN A 184 -11.73 6.34 -7.46
CA ASN A 184 -12.17 5.10 -6.80
C ASN A 184 -11.21 4.71 -5.67
N THR A 185 -11.73 3.92 -4.72
CA THR A 185 -10.91 3.23 -3.73
C THR A 185 -11.08 1.73 -3.91
N ILE A 186 -9.98 1.00 -4.00
CA ILE A 186 -9.97 -0.44 -4.22
C ILE A 186 -9.48 -1.13 -2.94
N THR A 187 -10.28 -2.09 -2.45
CA THR A 187 -9.98 -2.86 -1.23
C THR A 187 -9.87 -4.34 -1.56
N CYS A 188 -8.66 -4.80 -1.82
CA CYS A 188 -8.30 -6.18 -2.16
C CYS A 188 -7.01 -6.61 -1.44
N ASN A 189 -6.89 -6.32 -0.15
CA ASN A 189 -5.70 -6.59 0.66
C ASN A 189 -4.41 -6.11 -0.04
N GLU A 190 -3.40 -6.96 -0.12
CA GLU A 190 -2.09 -6.67 -0.70
C GLU A 190 -2.14 -6.29 -2.19
N ALA A 191 -3.17 -6.73 -2.92
CA ALA A 191 -3.34 -6.40 -4.34
C ALA A 191 -3.92 -4.99 -4.58
N SER A 192 -4.42 -4.31 -3.54
CA SER A 192 -5.17 -3.05 -3.66
C SER A 192 -4.43 -1.96 -4.44
N ALA A 193 -3.15 -1.74 -4.13
CA ALA A 193 -2.34 -0.71 -4.79
C ALA A 193 -2.09 -1.02 -6.27
N GLY A 194 -1.76 -2.28 -6.60
CA GLY A 194 -1.58 -2.73 -7.99
C GLY A 194 -2.85 -2.60 -8.82
N LEU A 195 -4.01 -2.98 -8.25
CA LEU A 195 -5.31 -2.84 -8.91
C LEU A 195 -5.72 -1.38 -9.10
N SER A 196 -5.36 -0.49 -8.16
CA SER A 196 -5.57 0.95 -8.29
C SER A 196 -4.76 1.54 -9.44
N LEU A 197 -3.52 1.06 -9.60
CA LEU A 197 -2.66 1.45 -10.72
C LEU A 197 -3.23 0.95 -12.05
N ALA A 198 -3.74 -0.29 -12.09
CA ALA A 198 -4.41 -0.85 -13.25
C ALA A 198 -5.66 -0.03 -13.65
N GLU A 199 -6.50 0.36 -12.69
CA GLU A 199 -7.66 1.22 -12.98
C GLU A 199 -7.24 2.59 -13.51
N SER A 200 -6.22 3.22 -12.90
CA SER A 200 -5.68 4.49 -13.40
C SER A 200 -5.18 4.37 -14.84
N GLN A 201 -4.47 3.28 -15.17
CA GLN A 201 -4.05 3.00 -16.54
C GLN A 201 -5.25 2.96 -17.48
N ARG A 202 -6.29 2.18 -17.17
CA ARG A 202 -7.50 2.04 -18.01
C ARG A 202 -8.26 3.35 -18.18
N VAL A 203 -8.35 4.15 -17.12
CA VAL A 203 -9.00 5.46 -17.14
C VAL A 203 -8.29 6.43 -18.09
N ILE A 204 -6.95 6.46 -18.07
CA ILE A 204 -6.15 7.29 -18.96
C ILE A 204 -6.19 6.78 -20.40
N GLU A 205 -6.07 5.47 -20.62
CA GLU A 205 -6.10 4.86 -21.94
C GLU A 205 -7.39 5.10 -22.72
N ARG A 206 -8.54 5.08 -22.01
CA ARG A 206 -9.85 5.40 -22.62
C ARG A 206 -10.11 6.92 -22.75
N GLY A 207 -9.16 7.78 -22.34
CA GLY A 207 -9.24 9.22 -22.43
C GLY A 207 -10.18 9.87 -21.43
N ALA A 208 -10.57 9.17 -20.35
CA ALA A 208 -11.44 9.75 -19.31
C ALA A 208 -10.68 10.65 -18.33
N ALA A 209 -9.37 10.50 -18.20
CA ALA A 209 -8.46 11.42 -17.49
C ALA A 209 -7.18 11.63 -18.29
N ASP A 210 -6.43 12.67 -17.97
CA ASP A 210 -5.10 12.94 -18.52
C ASP A 210 -4.00 12.55 -17.52
N ALA A 211 -4.31 12.60 -16.23
CA ALA A 211 -3.46 12.12 -15.15
C ALA A 211 -4.30 11.54 -14.01
N CYS A 212 -3.67 10.67 -13.19
CA CYS A 212 -4.24 10.15 -11.96
C CYS A 212 -3.20 10.11 -10.85
N LEU A 213 -3.63 10.37 -9.61
CA LEU A 213 -2.94 9.92 -8.41
C LEU A 213 -3.31 8.45 -8.17
N SER A 214 -2.32 7.58 -8.02
CA SER A 214 -2.55 6.14 -7.88
C SER A 214 -1.54 5.48 -6.96
N GLY A 215 -1.94 4.45 -6.26
CA GLY A 215 -1.08 3.70 -5.34
C GLY A 215 -1.83 3.16 -4.15
N GLY A 216 -1.18 3.06 -2.99
CA GLY A 216 -1.83 2.58 -1.77
C GLY A 216 -1.10 3.02 -0.51
N ALA A 217 -1.82 2.97 0.60
CA ALA A 217 -1.31 3.27 1.93
C ALA A 217 -1.98 2.39 2.98
N ASP A 218 -1.21 1.96 3.98
CA ASP A 218 -1.70 1.08 5.04
C ASP A 218 -0.84 1.23 6.30
N SER A 219 -1.45 1.02 7.48
CA SER A 219 -0.76 0.84 8.75
C SER A 219 -1.26 -0.41 9.46
N LYS A 220 -0.35 -1.30 9.80
CA LYS A 220 -0.64 -2.47 10.63
C LYS A 220 -0.14 -2.31 12.08
N LEU A 221 0.40 -1.14 12.43
CA LEU A 221 0.90 -0.84 13.76
C LEU A 221 -0.18 -0.23 14.68
N ASN A 222 -1.28 -0.96 14.79
CA ASN A 222 -2.39 -0.74 15.71
C ASN A 222 -2.71 -2.09 16.36
N PRO A 223 -3.01 -2.18 17.67
CA PRO A 223 -3.21 -3.45 18.38
C PRO A 223 -4.22 -4.38 17.70
N MET A 224 -5.34 -3.84 17.17
CA MET A 224 -6.36 -4.64 16.49
C MET A 224 -5.89 -5.14 15.12
N ALA A 225 -5.20 -4.32 14.34
CA ALA A 225 -4.63 -4.73 13.05
C ALA A 225 -3.52 -5.77 13.27
N TYR A 226 -2.68 -5.55 14.28
CA TYR A 226 -1.60 -6.46 14.64
C TYR A 226 -2.11 -7.83 15.09
N LEU A 227 -3.14 -7.87 15.94
CA LEU A 227 -3.80 -9.10 16.37
C LEU A 227 -4.36 -9.90 15.19
N ARG A 228 -4.92 -9.23 14.18
CA ARG A 228 -5.40 -9.92 12.96
C ARG A 228 -4.26 -10.60 12.22
N GLN A 229 -3.08 -9.99 12.13
CA GLN A 229 -1.92 -10.61 11.48
C GLN A 229 -1.41 -11.82 12.27
N GLU A 230 -1.44 -11.73 13.60
CA GLU A 230 -1.10 -12.85 14.48
C GLU A 230 -2.08 -14.01 14.33
N LEU A 231 -3.38 -13.75 14.40
CA LEU A 231 -4.43 -14.76 14.25
C LEU A 231 -4.45 -15.39 12.84
N ALA A 232 -4.04 -14.65 11.82
CA ALA A 232 -3.84 -15.15 10.46
C ALA A 232 -2.56 -15.99 10.31
N GLY A 233 -1.76 -16.17 11.37
CA GLY A 233 -0.53 -16.95 11.33
C GLY A 233 0.59 -16.33 10.49
N ARG A 234 0.54 -15.04 10.23
CA ARG A 234 1.50 -14.35 9.35
C ARG A 234 2.74 -13.86 10.08
N LEU A 235 2.64 -13.54 11.40
CA LEU A 235 3.75 -12.97 12.15
C LEU A 235 4.80 -14.02 12.49
N ALA A 236 6.05 -13.69 12.26
CA ALA A 236 7.19 -14.43 12.75
C ALA A 236 7.33 -14.31 14.27
N LEU A 237 8.00 -15.27 14.92
CA LEU A 237 8.39 -15.14 16.32
C LEU A 237 9.57 -14.16 16.41
N CYS A 238 9.33 -13.00 17.03
CA CYS A 238 10.34 -11.95 17.22
C CYS A 238 10.14 -11.25 18.57
N PRO A 239 10.57 -11.85 19.69
CA PRO A 239 10.59 -11.21 20.99
C PRO A 239 11.42 -9.92 20.97
N ILE A 240 11.23 -9.05 21.95
CA ILE A 240 11.83 -7.71 22.00
C ILE A 240 13.35 -7.67 22.01
N ASP A 241 13.97 -8.75 22.50
CA ASP A 241 15.42 -8.95 22.61
C ASP A 241 16.06 -9.58 21.37
N VAL A 242 15.27 -9.91 20.35
CA VAL A 242 15.74 -10.52 19.11
C VAL A 242 15.99 -9.46 18.05
N ASP A 243 17.11 -9.58 17.33
CA ASP A 243 17.42 -8.70 16.18
C ASP A 243 16.40 -8.92 15.04
N ALA A 244 15.45 -8.01 14.93
CA ALA A 244 14.37 -8.06 13.96
C ALA A 244 14.87 -8.07 12.51
N THR A 245 16.06 -7.53 12.24
CA THR A 245 16.62 -7.42 10.89
C THR A 245 17.00 -8.76 10.27
N THR A 246 17.05 -9.83 11.08
CA THR A 246 17.40 -11.18 10.63
C THR A 246 16.19 -12.10 10.47
N ILE A 247 14.98 -11.61 10.79
CA ILE A 247 13.79 -12.47 10.95
C ILE A 247 13.09 -12.73 9.61
N VAL A 248 12.82 -11.68 8.83
CA VAL A 248 12.07 -11.83 7.58
C VAL A 248 13.02 -12.34 6.48
N ARG A 249 12.72 -13.52 5.94
CA ARG A 249 13.57 -14.24 4.97
C ARG A 249 12.72 -14.74 3.80
N PRO A 250 12.38 -13.87 2.83
CA PRO A 250 11.58 -14.28 1.67
C PRO A 250 12.27 -15.40 0.88
N PHE A 251 11.48 -16.40 0.50
CA PHE A 251 11.91 -17.56 -0.30
C PHE A 251 12.98 -18.47 0.36
N ASP A 252 13.31 -18.23 1.62
CA ASP A 252 14.25 -19.06 2.36
C ASP A 252 13.53 -20.29 2.96
N ILE A 253 14.20 -21.45 2.98
CA ILE A 253 13.64 -22.67 3.58
C ILE A 253 13.35 -22.51 5.09
N SER A 254 14.03 -21.57 5.74
CA SER A 254 13.82 -21.22 7.15
C SER A 254 12.84 -20.07 7.36
N ALA A 255 12.11 -19.64 6.32
CA ALA A 255 11.10 -18.60 6.43
C ALA A 255 10.03 -18.99 7.45
N ALA A 256 9.81 -18.13 8.45
CA ALA A 256 8.94 -18.43 9.60
C ALA A 256 7.85 -17.38 9.83
N GLY A 257 7.63 -16.49 8.87
CA GLY A 257 6.66 -15.42 8.93
C GLY A 257 7.24 -14.04 8.58
N THR A 258 6.39 -13.04 8.67
CA THR A 258 6.74 -11.64 8.39
C THR A 258 6.78 -10.79 9.65
N LEU A 259 7.31 -9.59 9.53
CA LEU A 259 7.10 -8.47 10.45
C LEU A 259 6.37 -7.37 9.71
N VAL A 260 5.41 -6.75 10.35
CA VAL A 260 4.58 -5.72 9.71
C VAL A 260 5.07 -4.32 10.04
N GLY A 261 4.60 -3.37 9.25
CA GLY A 261 4.93 -1.97 9.44
C GLY A 261 3.78 -1.07 8.98
N GLU A 262 4.14 0.17 8.76
CA GLU A 262 3.28 1.18 8.18
C GLU A 262 4.02 1.89 7.04
N GLY A 263 3.27 2.30 6.03
CA GLY A 263 3.81 3.00 4.89
C GLY A 263 2.87 3.01 3.69
N GLY A 264 3.33 3.62 2.63
CA GLY A 264 2.60 3.71 1.39
C GLY A 264 3.45 4.26 0.26
N GLY A 265 2.87 4.29 -0.92
CA GLY A 265 3.45 4.93 -2.06
C GLY A 265 2.36 5.36 -3.04
N LEU A 266 2.33 6.63 -3.36
CA LEU A 266 1.49 7.15 -4.42
C LEU A 266 2.36 7.58 -5.59
N LEU A 267 1.78 7.43 -6.77
CA LEU A 267 2.38 7.79 -8.05
C LEU A 267 1.50 8.83 -8.73
N VAL A 268 2.12 9.71 -9.52
CA VAL A 268 1.44 10.42 -10.58
C VAL A 268 1.62 9.61 -11.85
N VAL A 269 0.52 9.13 -12.42
CA VAL A 269 0.49 8.48 -13.73
C VAL A 269 -0.18 9.42 -14.72
N GLU A 270 0.39 9.57 -15.93
CA GLU A 270 -0.06 10.52 -16.94
C GLU A 270 -0.12 9.89 -18.31
N ALA A 271 -0.97 10.43 -19.16
CA ALA A 271 -0.85 10.19 -20.60
C ALA A 271 0.49 10.75 -21.12
N GLU A 272 1.21 9.95 -21.88
CA GLU A 272 2.57 10.30 -22.34
C GLU A 272 2.60 11.62 -23.11
N GLU A 273 1.60 11.87 -23.95
CA GLU A 273 1.51 13.10 -24.72
C GLU A 273 1.33 14.35 -23.80
N CYS A 274 0.57 14.22 -22.71
CA CYS A 274 0.40 15.30 -21.73
C CYS A 274 1.69 15.54 -20.96
N ALA A 275 2.35 14.48 -20.50
CA ALA A 275 3.64 14.56 -19.82
C ALA A 275 4.70 15.24 -20.70
N LYS A 276 4.80 14.83 -21.97
CA LYS A 276 5.73 15.43 -22.94
C LYS A 276 5.41 16.89 -23.24
N ALA A 277 4.13 17.24 -23.39
CA ALA A 277 3.71 18.62 -23.70
C ALA A 277 4.10 19.61 -22.61
N ARG A 278 4.13 19.20 -21.34
CA ARG A 278 4.58 20.05 -20.22
C ARG A 278 6.06 19.88 -19.86
N GLY A 279 6.81 19.06 -20.61
CA GLY A 279 8.23 18.81 -20.34
C GLY A 279 8.50 18.01 -19.06
N ALA A 280 7.57 17.14 -18.66
CA ALA A 280 7.71 16.33 -17.45
C ALA A 280 8.88 15.36 -17.53
N ARG A 281 9.52 15.12 -16.38
CA ARG A 281 10.39 13.96 -16.23
C ARG A 281 9.55 12.69 -16.23
N ILE A 282 9.87 11.76 -17.11
CA ILE A 282 9.25 10.43 -17.17
C ILE A 282 10.18 9.45 -16.46
N HIS A 283 9.74 8.87 -15.36
CA HIS A 283 10.49 7.86 -14.61
C HIS A 283 10.39 6.48 -15.27
N ALA A 284 9.19 6.11 -15.72
CA ALA A 284 8.93 4.81 -16.33
C ALA A 284 7.67 4.85 -17.20
N VAL A 285 7.48 3.80 -18.00
CA VAL A 285 6.26 3.54 -18.74
C VAL A 285 5.50 2.41 -18.02
N LEU A 286 4.21 2.60 -17.80
CA LEU A 286 3.32 1.55 -17.34
C LEU A 286 2.81 0.79 -18.59
N SER A 287 3.48 -0.31 -18.90
CA SER A 287 3.29 -1.04 -20.18
C SER A 287 2.09 -1.97 -20.14
N GLY A 288 1.81 -2.60 -18.99
CA GLY A 288 0.68 -3.51 -18.88
C GLY A 288 0.38 -3.88 -17.42
N THR A 289 -0.85 -4.29 -17.19
CA THR A 289 -1.33 -4.76 -15.89
C THR A 289 -2.13 -6.04 -16.04
N GLY A 290 -2.12 -6.89 -15.01
CA GLY A 290 -2.88 -8.12 -14.97
C GLY A 290 -3.48 -8.37 -13.60
N ALA A 291 -4.65 -8.99 -13.59
CA ALA A 291 -5.34 -9.39 -12.38
C ALA A 291 -6.04 -10.72 -12.58
N SER A 292 -6.11 -11.49 -11.52
CA SER A 292 -6.87 -12.74 -11.47
C SER A 292 -7.43 -12.95 -10.07
N GLN A 293 -8.29 -13.93 -9.91
CA GLN A 293 -8.85 -14.33 -8.64
C GLN A 293 -8.87 -15.84 -8.53
N SER A 294 -8.43 -16.36 -7.38
CA SER A 294 -8.59 -17.77 -7.03
C SER A 294 -9.69 -17.96 -5.99
N TRP A 295 -10.23 -19.17 -5.96
CA TRP A 295 -11.09 -19.65 -4.91
C TRP A 295 -10.40 -20.81 -4.18
N CYS A 296 -10.39 -20.77 -2.86
CA CYS A 296 -9.93 -21.87 -2.03
C CYS A 296 -10.95 -22.15 -0.93
N GLU A 297 -11.59 -23.29 -1.00
CA GLU A 297 -12.67 -23.68 -0.09
C GLU A 297 -12.18 -23.85 1.36
N ASP A 298 -10.98 -24.39 1.52
CA ASP A 298 -10.40 -24.74 2.84
C ASP A 298 -9.89 -23.56 3.65
N THR A 299 -9.64 -22.41 3.03
CA THR A 299 -8.95 -21.30 3.69
C THR A 299 -9.83 -20.10 3.99
N VAL A 300 -11.06 -20.07 3.45
CA VAL A 300 -12.01 -18.94 3.62
C VAL A 300 -11.34 -17.56 3.43
N GLY A 301 -10.45 -17.44 2.44
CA GLY A 301 -9.75 -16.21 2.11
C GLY A 301 -8.54 -15.86 3.00
N LEU A 302 -8.14 -16.71 3.93
CA LEU A 302 -6.94 -16.49 4.75
C LEU A 302 -5.65 -16.81 4.02
N LEU A 303 -5.68 -17.81 3.16
CA LEU A 303 -4.57 -18.18 2.28
C LEU A 303 -5.10 -18.27 0.83
N PRO A 304 -4.30 -17.87 -0.15
CA PRO A 304 -4.65 -18.09 -1.54
C PRO A 304 -4.59 -19.59 -1.90
N ASP A 305 -5.12 -19.91 -3.08
CA ASP A 305 -4.97 -21.24 -3.66
C ASP A 305 -3.50 -21.67 -3.71
N CYS A 306 -3.21 -22.86 -3.20
CA CYS A 306 -1.84 -23.39 -3.04
C CYS A 306 -1.18 -23.78 -4.39
N SER A 307 -1.91 -23.78 -5.51
CA SER A 307 -1.36 -24.12 -6.84
C SER A 307 -0.41 -23.05 -7.36
N GLY A 308 -0.71 -21.78 -7.11
CA GLY A 308 -0.06 -20.62 -7.71
C GLY A 308 -0.61 -20.25 -9.09
N GLU A 309 -1.63 -20.97 -9.59
CA GLU A 309 -2.21 -20.79 -10.92
C GLU A 309 -2.77 -19.36 -11.09
N SER A 310 -3.54 -18.88 -10.12
CA SER A 310 -4.12 -17.54 -10.22
C SER A 310 -3.05 -16.45 -10.30
N LEU A 311 -1.95 -16.56 -9.54
CA LEU A 311 -0.86 -15.59 -9.65
C LEU A 311 -0.14 -15.69 -11.01
N ALA A 312 0.04 -16.91 -11.52
CA ALA A 312 0.59 -17.11 -12.86
C ALA A 312 -0.30 -16.48 -13.93
N ASP A 313 -1.63 -16.64 -13.83
CA ASP A 313 -2.59 -16.00 -14.72
C ASP A 313 -2.52 -14.47 -14.68
N ALA A 314 -2.39 -13.89 -13.49
CA ALA A 314 -2.21 -12.44 -13.37
C ALA A 314 -0.93 -11.95 -14.03
N ILE A 315 0.19 -12.68 -13.87
CA ILE A 315 1.47 -12.35 -14.52
C ILE A 315 1.34 -12.48 -16.05
N GLN A 316 0.74 -13.56 -16.54
CA GLN A 316 0.52 -13.77 -17.97
C GLN A 316 -0.37 -12.69 -18.57
N ALA A 317 -1.45 -12.30 -17.87
CA ALA A 317 -2.32 -11.21 -18.29
C ALA A 317 -1.56 -9.87 -18.40
N ALA A 318 -0.65 -9.58 -17.47
CA ALA A 318 0.19 -8.37 -17.51
C ALA A 318 1.15 -8.39 -18.71
N LEU A 319 1.79 -9.52 -18.98
CA LEU A 319 2.67 -9.71 -20.16
C LEU A 319 1.91 -9.55 -21.47
N GLN A 320 0.71 -10.13 -21.57
CA GLN A 320 -0.16 -10.00 -22.73
C GLN A 320 -0.61 -8.55 -22.93
N ASP A 321 -1.02 -7.87 -21.87
CA ASP A 321 -1.43 -6.47 -21.90
C ASP A 321 -0.28 -5.55 -22.36
N ALA A 322 0.94 -5.84 -21.92
CA ALA A 322 2.16 -5.15 -22.35
C ALA A 322 2.63 -5.56 -23.75
N SER A 323 2.08 -6.65 -24.32
CA SER A 323 2.52 -7.25 -25.60
C SER A 323 4.01 -7.64 -25.60
N ILE A 324 4.48 -8.20 -24.49
CA ILE A 324 5.84 -8.70 -24.29
C ILE A 324 5.84 -10.18 -23.85
N SER A 325 6.99 -10.80 -23.96
CA SER A 325 7.22 -12.19 -23.54
C SER A 325 7.97 -12.27 -22.20
N PRO A 326 7.96 -13.41 -21.50
CA PRO A 326 8.77 -13.61 -20.30
C PRO A 326 10.27 -13.35 -20.50
N SER A 327 10.81 -13.54 -21.70
CA SER A 327 12.21 -13.27 -22.03
C SER A 327 12.57 -11.79 -22.00
N ASP A 328 11.60 -10.90 -22.22
CA ASP A 328 11.80 -9.45 -22.24
C ASP A 328 11.87 -8.81 -20.85
N ILE A 329 11.67 -9.60 -19.81
CA ILE A 329 11.77 -9.15 -18.40
C ILE A 329 13.22 -9.32 -17.92
N ASP A 330 13.82 -8.28 -17.39
CA ASP A 330 15.15 -8.30 -16.80
C ASP A 330 15.11 -8.50 -15.28
N ALA A 331 14.13 -7.91 -14.60
CA ALA A 331 14.01 -7.94 -13.15
C ALA A 331 12.59 -8.21 -12.69
N ILE A 332 12.46 -8.94 -11.59
CA ILE A 332 11.21 -9.26 -10.91
C ILE A 332 11.31 -8.76 -9.48
N ILE A 333 10.33 -7.96 -9.05
CA ILE A 333 10.16 -7.56 -7.65
C ILE A 333 8.98 -8.35 -7.10
N PRO A 334 9.24 -9.49 -6.44
CA PRO A 334 8.17 -10.32 -5.90
C PRO A 334 7.57 -9.70 -4.64
N TYR A 335 6.41 -10.19 -4.22
CA TYR A 335 5.83 -9.86 -2.93
C TYR A 335 6.75 -10.29 -1.78
N GLY A 336 7.26 -11.54 -1.82
CA GLY A 336 8.30 -12.00 -0.91
C GLY A 336 7.98 -11.76 0.56
N SER A 337 6.91 -12.36 1.05
CA SER A 337 6.34 -12.06 2.37
C SER A 337 7.16 -12.58 3.56
N GLY A 338 8.01 -13.60 3.36
CA GLY A 338 8.63 -14.37 4.43
C GLY A 338 7.68 -15.39 5.08
N VAL A 339 6.42 -15.47 4.63
CA VAL A 339 5.47 -16.52 5.03
C VAL A 339 5.63 -17.70 4.07
N ALA A 340 6.16 -18.81 4.54
CA ALA A 340 6.60 -19.93 3.71
C ALA A 340 5.54 -20.43 2.70
N ALA A 341 4.26 -20.47 3.08
CA ALA A 341 3.17 -20.90 2.20
C ALA A 341 2.95 -19.90 1.04
N LEU A 342 3.00 -18.58 1.32
CA LEU A 342 2.83 -17.53 0.31
C LEU A 342 4.03 -17.46 -0.61
N ASP A 343 5.23 -17.52 -0.06
CA ASP A 343 6.47 -17.50 -0.84
C ASP A 343 6.60 -18.74 -1.75
N SER A 344 6.18 -19.92 -1.26
CA SER A 344 6.14 -21.15 -2.06
C SER A 344 5.17 -21.05 -3.24
N LEU A 345 3.99 -20.46 -3.01
CA LEU A 345 2.99 -20.20 -4.06
C LEU A 345 3.55 -19.24 -5.11
N GLU A 346 4.15 -18.14 -4.69
CA GLU A 346 4.73 -17.15 -5.59
C GLU A 346 5.89 -17.76 -6.39
N ALA A 347 6.76 -18.54 -5.75
CA ALA A 347 7.85 -19.25 -6.43
C ALA A 347 7.32 -20.22 -7.51
N LYS A 348 6.23 -20.97 -7.23
CA LYS A 348 5.59 -21.85 -8.22
C LYS A 348 5.05 -21.06 -9.42
N ALA A 349 4.35 -19.94 -9.17
CA ALA A 349 3.82 -19.07 -10.22
C ALA A 349 4.92 -18.50 -11.10
N LEU A 350 6.01 -18.03 -10.50
CA LEU A 350 7.18 -17.52 -11.23
C LEU A 350 7.84 -18.63 -12.07
N ALA A 351 8.03 -19.83 -11.51
CA ALA A 351 8.59 -20.95 -12.24
C ALA A 351 7.69 -21.38 -13.41
N TRP A 352 6.38 -21.35 -13.23
CA TRP A 352 5.43 -21.67 -14.29
C TRP A 352 5.49 -20.68 -15.45
N VAL A 353 5.51 -19.39 -15.17
CA VAL A 353 5.48 -18.35 -16.22
C VAL A 353 6.83 -18.21 -16.94
N PHE A 354 7.92 -18.21 -16.17
CA PHE A 354 9.25 -17.90 -16.68
C PHE A 354 10.06 -19.14 -17.07
N GLY A 355 9.75 -20.32 -16.51
CA GLY A 355 10.48 -21.56 -16.80
C GLY A 355 12.00 -21.40 -16.63
N ASP A 356 12.77 -21.85 -17.61
CA ASP A 356 14.23 -21.71 -17.58
C ASP A 356 14.73 -20.27 -17.65
N ALA A 357 13.93 -19.36 -18.24
CA ALA A 357 14.29 -17.94 -18.30
C ALA A 357 14.35 -17.27 -16.92
N LEU A 358 13.77 -17.88 -15.87
CA LEU A 358 13.84 -17.35 -14.50
C LEU A 358 15.29 -17.27 -13.98
N LYS A 359 16.16 -18.15 -14.44
CA LYS A 359 17.58 -18.21 -14.03
C LYS A 359 18.36 -16.95 -14.41
N ASP A 360 17.93 -16.27 -15.47
CA ASP A 360 18.59 -15.08 -16.01
C ASP A 360 18.00 -13.78 -15.47
N LYS A 361 17.00 -13.86 -14.55
CA LYS A 361 16.31 -12.68 -14.01
C LYS A 361 16.91 -12.23 -12.68
N TRP A 362 16.90 -10.92 -12.48
CA TRP A 362 17.15 -10.35 -11.15
C TRP A 362 15.91 -10.50 -10.29
N ILE A 363 16.01 -11.24 -9.19
CA ILE A 363 14.96 -11.32 -8.18
C ILE A 363 15.31 -10.34 -7.05
N ILE A 364 14.53 -9.28 -6.90
CA ILE A 364 14.80 -8.19 -5.97
C ILE A 364 13.79 -8.23 -4.84
N THR A 365 14.18 -8.78 -3.69
CA THR A 365 13.37 -8.74 -2.47
C THR A 365 13.68 -7.47 -1.67
N LEU A 366 12.64 -6.81 -1.16
CA LEU A 366 12.78 -5.61 -0.32
C LEU A 366 13.01 -5.93 1.17
N ALA A 367 13.10 -7.21 1.52
CA ALA A 367 13.45 -7.63 2.87
C ALA A 367 14.96 -7.46 3.11
N PRO A 368 15.38 -7.18 4.35
CA PRO A 368 16.78 -7.07 4.71
C PRO A 368 17.48 -8.43 4.67
N SER A 369 17.76 -8.98 3.48
CA SER A 369 18.58 -10.16 3.37
C SER A 369 20.04 -9.74 3.13
N ARG A 370 20.96 -10.25 3.96
CA ARG A 370 22.41 -10.07 3.76
C ARG A 370 22.96 -10.86 2.56
N SER A 371 22.15 -11.58 1.82
CA SER A 371 22.61 -12.41 0.70
C SER A 371 22.30 -11.73 -0.64
N ARG A 372 23.27 -11.03 -1.18
CA ARG A 372 23.43 -10.89 -2.63
C ARG A 372 23.89 -12.26 -3.17
N SER A 373 23.04 -13.23 -3.25
CA SER A 373 23.38 -14.45 -3.97
C SER A 373 22.91 -14.32 -5.41
N ARG A 374 23.87 -14.17 -6.34
CA ARG A 374 23.62 -14.63 -7.71
C ARG A 374 23.22 -16.11 -7.60
N PRO A 375 22.21 -16.58 -8.31
CA PRO A 375 22.02 -18.01 -8.46
C PRO A 375 23.34 -18.56 -8.98
N SER A 376 23.93 -19.50 -8.25
CA SER A 376 25.09 -20.25 -8.75
C SER A 376 24.69 -20.96 -10.02
N ALA A 377 25.50 -20.77 -11.05
CA ALA A 377 25.39 -21.41 -12.35
C ALA A 377 25.42 -22.96 -12.25
#